data_24ec814427ee69b6aad76464311eecda
#
_entry.id   24ec814427ee69b6aad76464311eecda
#
_cell.length_a   1.000
_cell.length_b   1.000
_cell.length_c   1.000
_cell.angle_alpha   90.00
_cell.angle_beta   90.00
_cell.angle_gamma   90.00
#
_symmetry.space_group_name_H-M   'P 1'
#
loop_
_entity.id
_entity.type
_entity.pdbx_description
1 polymer ?
#
loop_
_entity_poly.entity_id
_entity_poly.type
_entity_poly.pdbx_seq_one_letter_code
_entity_poly.pdbx_strand_id
1 'polypeptide(L)'
;MNATSVPDEILPSNRGDFMSVLSSLHQFSDWGLLALRLGVGTVFLVHGSQKRAMWKMQPSAQMPAGLLSLLRVLSIAEPLGGLATLTGLLTQAAAAGFILVMLGAIRLKVMQMHKGFTGEGGWEFEFLLLVGAIALLFLGAGKFALDRLLFRI
;
A
#
# COMPACT_ATOMS: atom_id res chain seq x y z
N MET A 1 -36.06 48.47 35.54
CA MET A 1 -36.20 47.21 34.76
C MET A 1 -34.78 46.76 34.45
N ASN A 2 -34.25 45.87 35.26
CA ASN A 2 -32.92 45.28 35.04
C ASN A 2 -33.03 44.06 34.13
N ALA A 3 -32.44 44.13 32.98
CA ALA A 3 -32.28 42.99 32.14
C ALA A 3 -31.17 42.09 32.76
N THR A 4 -31.53 40.97 33.30
CA THR A 4 -30.64 39.94 33.75
C THR A 4 -29.94 39.32 32.57
N SER A 5 -28.68 39.63 32.40
CA SER A 5 -27.82 38.95 31.43
C SER A 5 -27.68 37.47 31.87
N VAL A 6 -28.13 36.57 31.02
CA VAL A 6 -27.93 35.13 31.16
C VAL A 6 -26.43 34.88 31.01
N PRO A 7 -25.77 34.14 31.92
CA PRO A 7 -24.36 33.81 31.74
C PRO A 7 -24.20 32.85 30.53
N ASP A 8 -23.27 33.20 29.63
CA ASP A 8 -22.86 32.42 28.44
C ASP A 8 -22.08 31.12 28.79
N GLU A 9 -22.25 30.61 30.02
CA GLU A 9 -21.42 29.56 30.60
C GLU A 9 -22.02 28.15 30.58
N ILE A 10 -22.95 27.85 29.67
CA ILE A 10 -23.52 26.50 29.53
C ILE A 10 -23.48 26.05 28.07
N LEU A 11 -22.32 26.08 27.42
CA LEU A 11 -22.08 25.21 26.28
C LEU A 11 -20.94 24.27 26.63
N PRO A 12 -21.17 22.93 26.61
CA PRO A 12 -20.11 22.00 26.97
C PRO A 12 -18.96 22.12 25.95
N SER A 13 -17.74 22.33 26.46
CA SER A 13 -16.46 22.46 25.73
C SER A 13 -16.02 21.16 25.01
N ASN A 14 -16.92 20.19 24.92
CA ASN A 14 -16.68 18.82 24.45
C ASN A 14 -16.27 18.73 22.97
N ARG A 15 -16.58 19.73 22.12
CA ARG A 15 -16.13 19.73 20.71
C ARG A 15 -14.63 20.04 20.59
N GLY A 16 -14.11 20.93 21.40
CA GLY A 16 -12.68 21.28 21.41
C GLY A 16 -11.82 20.11 21.87
N ASP A 17 -12.26 19.40 22.90
CA ASP A 17 -11.53 18.26 23.44
C ASP A 17 -11.52 17.08 22.48
N PHE A 18 -12.65 16.77 21.81
CA PHE A 18 -12.71 15.72 20.82
C PHE A 18 -11.82 16.01 19.60
N MET A 19 -11.81 17.23 19.09
CA MET A 19 -10.96 17.64 17.98
C MET A 19 -9.48 17.63 18.36
N SER A 20 -9.14 18.01 19.59
CA SER A 20 -7.75 17.93 20.09
C SER A 20 -7.27 16.49 20.21
N VAL A 21 -8.11 15.57 20.67
CA VAL A 21 -7.82 14.13 20.72
C VAL A 21 -7.60 13.58 19.31
N LEU A 22 -8.45 13.91 18.35
CA LEU A 22 -8.28 13.46 16.94
C LEU A 22 -6.99 14.02 16.34
N SER A 23 -6.67 15.30 16.59
CA SER A 23 -5.43 15.88 16.08
C SER A 23 -4.18 15.23 16.69
N SER A 24 -4.26 14.80 17.95
CA SER A 24 -3.16 14.11 18.62
C SER A 24 -2.83 12.74 18.00
N LEU A 25 -3.76 12.12 17.28
CA LEU A 25 -3.51 10.85 16.58
C LEU A 25 -2.47 11.00 15.46
N HIS A 26 -2.30 12.20 14.90
CA HIS A 26 -1.28 12.44 13.86
C HIS A 26 0.15 12.21 14.36
N GLN A 27 0.41 12.30 15.67
CA GLN A 27 1.72 11.96 16.25
C GLN A 27 2.08 10.47 16.02
N PHE A 28 1.10 9.60 15.78
CA PHE A 28 1.28 8.18 15.51
C PHE A 28 1.34 7.83 14.01
N SER A 29 1.40 8.82 13.11
CA SER A 29 1.45 8.59 11.65
C SER A 29 2.59 7.66 11.22
N ASP A 30 3.74 7.73 11.88
CA ASP A 30 4.89 6.85 11.59
C ASP A 30 4.59 5.38 11.91
N TRP A 31 3.77 5.09 12.92
CA TRP A 31 3.30 3.74 13.22
C TRP A 31 2.32 3.24 12.18
N GLY A 32 1.44 4.13 11.67
CA GLY A 32 0.56 3.83 10.55
C GLY A 32 1.34 3.49 9.29
N LEU A 33 2.40 4.26 8.97
CA LEU A 33 3.29 3.98 7.85
C LEU A 33 4.06 2.67 8.04
N LEU A 34 4.52 2.35 9.24
CA LEU A 34 5.15 1.07 9.53
C LEU A 34 4.17 -0.09 9.27
N ALA A 35 2.94 0.00 9.79
CA ALA A 35 1.92 -1.01 9.57
C ALA A 35 1.59 -1.19 8.07
N LEU A 36 1.47 -0.09 7.32
CA LEU A 36 1.24 -0.12 5.87
C LEU A 36 2.40 -0.80 5.13
N ARG A 37 3.65 -0.49 5.48
CA ARG A 37 4.84 -1.13 4.92
C ARG A 37 4.87 -2.62 5.22
N LEU A 38 4.57 -3.03 6.46
CA LEU A 38 4.51 -4.44 6.85
C LEU A 38 3.43 -5.18 6.04
N GLY A 39 2.24 -4.60 5.88
CA GLY A 39 1.17 -5.20 5.09
C GLY A 39 1.53 -5.33 3.62
N VAL A 40 1.83 -4.21 2.95
CA VAL A 40 2.16 -4.19 1.51
C VAL A 40 3.42 -5.02 1.22
N GLY A 41 4.49 -4.82 1.98
CA GLY A 41 5.76 -5.52 1.78
C GLY A 41 5.63 -7.03 1.94
N THR A 42 4.88 -7.52 2.95
CA THR A 42 4.64 -8.96 3.15
C THR A 42 3.87 -9.56 1.98
N VAL A 43 2.81 -8.87 1.51
CA VAL A 43 2.03 -9.37 0.39
C VAL A 43 2.90 -9.53 -0.86
N PHE A 44 3.68 -8.52 -1.24
CA PHE A 44 4.55 -8.61 -2.42
C PHE A 44 5.67 -9.63 -2.26
N LEU A 45 6.23 -9.78 -1.06
CA LEU A 45 7.22 -10.82 -0.77
C LEU A 45 6.65 -12.22 -1.00
N VAL A 46 5.47 -12.49 -0.48
CA VAL A 46 4.81 -13.80 -0.59
C VAL A 46 4.33 -14.05 -2.03
N HIS A 47 3.59 -13.12 -2.62
CA HIS A 47 3.06 -13.27 -3.97
C HIS A 47 4.15 -13.44 -5.04
N GLY A 48 5.21 -12.64 -4.95
CA GLY A 48 6.35 -12.80 -5.86
C GLY A 48 7.04 -14.15 -5.69
N SER A 49 7.22 -14.62 -4.44
CA SER A 49 7.84 -15.91 -4.17
C SER A 49 7.03 -17.08 -4.73
N GLN A 50 5.71 -17.01 -4.75
CA GLN A 50 4.83 -18.01 -5.35
C GLN A 50 5.04 -18.13 -6.88
N LYS A 51 5.39 -17.01 -7.55
CA LYS A 51 5.67 -16.99 -8.99
C LYS A 51 6.94 -17.75 -9.39
N ARG A 52 7.78 -18.22 -8.44
CA ARG A 52 8.96 -19.03 -8.75
C ARG A 52 8.63 -20.31 -9.51
N ALA A 53 7.40 -20.85 -9.37
CA ALA A 53 6.93 -21.99 -10.16
C ALA A 53 6.98 -21.73 -11.68
N MET A 54 6.87 -20.46 -12.11
CA MET A 54 6.91 -20.05 -13.53
C MET A 54 8.25 -20.38 -14.20
N TRP A 55 9.34 -20.58 -13.45
CA TRP A 55 10.64 -20.96 -14.00
C TRP A 55 10.67 -22.38 -14.59
N LYS A 56 9.79 -23.26 -14.11
CA LYS A 56 9.64 -24.63 -14.57
C LYS A 56 8.63 -24.77 -15.73
N MET A 57 7.84 -23.74 -16.00
CA MET A 57 6.80 -23.78 -17.03
C MET A 57 7.38 -23.50 -18.43
N GLN A 58 6.75 -24.10 -19.44
CA GLN A 58 7.01 -23.82 -20.85
C GLN A 58 5.88 -22.94 -21.40
N PRO A 59 6.17 -22.12 -22.44
CA PRO A 59 5.14 -21.34 -23.11
C PRO A 59 4.03 -22.26 -23.68
N SER A 60 2.79 -21.78 -23.58
CA SER A 60 1.59 -22.47 -24.10
C SER A 60 0.60 -21.44 -24.66
N ALA A 61 -0.51 -21.93 -25.29
CA ALA A 61 -1.55 -21.04 -25.77
C ALA A 61 -2.19 -20.20 -24.64
N GLN A 62 -2.32 -20.77 -23.42
CA GLN A 62 -2.85 -20.07 -22.24
C GLN A 62 -1.80 -19.21 -21.53
N MET A 63 -0.50 -19.48 -21.76
CA MET A 63 0.63 -18.78 -21.15
C MET A 63 1.66 -18.42 -22.23
N PRO A 64 1.42 -17.34 -23.01
CA PRO A 64 2.35 -16.90 -24.04
C PRO A 64 3.74 -16.57 -23.48
N ALA A 65 4.78 -16.74 -24.29
CA ALA A 65 6.18 -16.56 -23.88
C ALA A 65 6.44 -15.17 -23.24
N GLY A 66 5.81 -14.11 -23.76
CA GLY A 66 5.93 -12.76 -23.21
C GLY A 66 5.37 -12.63 -21.79
N LEU A 67 4.19 -13.19 -21.55
CA LEU A 67 3.59 -13.20 -20.21
C LEU A 67 4.41 -14.04 -19.25
N LEU A 68 4.85 -15.21 -19.68
CA LEU A 68 5.69 -16.10 -18.86
C LEU A 68 7.02 -15.41 -18.47
N SER A 69 7.65 -14.73 -19.41
CA SER A 69 8.89 -13.95 -19.14
C SER A 69 8.64 -12.83 -18.14
N LEU A 70 7.53 -12.08 -18.29
CA LEU A 70 7.14 -11.06 -17.34
C LEU A 70 6.95 -11.65 -15.92
N LEU A 71 6.23 -12.75 -15.79
CA LEU A 71 5.99 -13.40 -14.49
C LEU A 71 7.29 -13.91 -13.86
N ARG A 72 8.26 -14.38 -14.64
CA ARG A 72 9.60 -14.75 -14.16
C ARG A 72 10.35 -13.54 -13.61
N VAL A 73 10.33 -12.39 -14.30
CA VAL A 73 10.92 -11.15 -13.80
C VAL A 73 10.24 -10.72 -12.50
N LEU A 74 8.91 -10.74 -12.45
CA LEU A 74 8.15 -10.37 -11.26
C LEU A 74 8.40 -11.33 -10.09
N SER A 75 8.72 -12.61 -10.34
CA SER A 75 9.07 -13.58 -9.28
C SER A 75 10.35 -13.19 -8.51
N ILE A 76 11.14 -12.26 -9.02
CA ILE A 76 12.33 -11.70 -8.40
C ILE A 76 12.07 -10.28 -7.93
N ALA A 77 11.52 -9.43 -8.81
CA ALA A 77 11.32 -8.02 -8.55
C ALA A 77 10.34 -7.75 -7.39
N GLU A 78 9.22 -8.50 -7.32
CA GLU A 78 8.24 -8.35 -6.25
C GLU A 78 8.80 -8.72 -4.86
N PRO A 79 9.47 -9.87 -4.66
CA PRO A 79 10.08 -10.18 -3.37
C PRO A 79 11.17 -9.20 -2.96
N LEU A 80 12.00 -8.73 -3.88
CA LEU A 80 13.01 -7.72 -3.59
C LEU A 80 12.37 -6.38 -3.19
N GLY A 81 11.36 -5.93 -3.93
CA GLY A 81 10.58 -4.74 -3.58
C GLY A 81 9.85 -4.91 -2.24
N GLY A 82 9.28 -6.09 -1.99
CA GLY A 82 8.65 -6.42 -0.71
C GLY A 82 9.62 -6.32 0.45
N LEU A 83 10.81 -6.91 0.33
CA LEU A 83 11.87 -6.81 1.34
C LEU A 83 12.35 -5.36 1.53
N ALA A 84 12.54 -4.62 0.46
CA ALA A 84 12.90 -3.21 0.49
C ALA A 84 11.84 -2.39 1.26
N THR A 85 10.56 -2.61 0.98
CA THR A 85 9.45 -1.96 1.69
C THR A 85 9.38 -2.36 3.16
N LEU A 86 9.57 -3.64 3.50
CA LEU A 86 9.58 -4.10 4.89
C LEU A 86 10.68 -3.42 5.71
N THR A 87 11.88 -3.36 5.17
CA THR A 87 13.04 -2.73 5.83
C THR A 87 12.99 -1.21 5.79
N GLY A 88 12.19 -0.62 4.91
CA GLY A 88 12.17 0.82 4.65
C GLY A 88 13.37 1.31 3.85
N LEU A 89 13.91 0.46 2.98
CA LEU A 89 15.00 0.79 2.07
C LEU A 89 14.43 1.02 0.68
N LEU A 90 14.66 2.21 0.10
CA LEU A 90 14.15 2.60 -1.21
C LEU A 90 12.62 2.40 -1.35
N THR A 91 11.88 2.64 -0.27
CA THR A 91 10.44 2.37 -0.18
C THR A 91 9.65 3.04 -1.30
N GLN A 92 9.96 4.30 -1.64
CA GLN A 92 9.25 5.03 -2.69
C GLN A 92 9.54 4.46 -4.08
N ALA A 93 10.76 4.00 -4.35
CA ALA A 93 11.10 3.34 -5.61
C ALA A 93 10.37 1.98 -5.74
N ALA A 94 10.34 1.19 -4.66
CA ALA A 94 9.57 -0.05 -4.61
C ALA A 94 8.07 0.20 -4.81
N ALA A 95 7.52 1.22 -4.16
CA ALA A 95 6.12 1.62 -4.28
C ALA A 95 5.76 2.02 -5.72
N ALA A 96 6.61 2.79 -6.41
CA ALA A 96 6.42 3.12 -7.83
C ALA A 96 6.39 1.85 -8.71
N GLY A 97 7.28 0.90 -8.46
CA GLY A 97 7.28 -0.41 -9.13
C GLY A 97 5.98 -1.19 -8.86
N PHE A 98 5.51 -1.22 -7.64
CA PHE A 98 4.26 -1.89 -7.25
C PHE A 98 3.03 -1.28 -7.91
N ILE A 99 2.98 0.04 -8.06
CA ILE A 99 1.91 0.73 -8.80
C ILE A 99 1.84 0.20 -10.23
N LEU A 100 2.97 0.11 -10.94
CA LEU A 100 3.02 -0.40 -12.30
C LEU A 100 2.57 -1.87 -12.38
N VAL A 101 3.01 -2.70 -11.43
CA VAL A 101 2.61 -4.13 -11.35
C VAL A 101 1.11 -4.26 -11.11
N MET A 102 0.54 -3.50 -10.17
CA MET A 102 -0.90 -3.57 -9.86
C MET A 102 -1.76 -3.05 -10.98
N LEU A 103 -1.38 -1.97 -11.65
CA LEU A 103 -2.08 -1.49 -12.85
C LEU A 103 -2.07 -2.54 -13.96
N GLY A 104 -0.93 -3.21 -14.18
CA GLY A 104 -0.82 -4.31 -15.12
C GLY A 104 -1.71 -5.50 -14.77
N ALA A 105 -1.74 -5.89 -13.48
CA ALA A 105 -2.56 -6.99 -12.99
C ALA A 105 -4.07 -6.68 -13.11
N ILE A 106 -4.50 -5.47 -12.72
CA ILE A 106 -5.90 -5.02 -12.89
C ILE A 106 -6.29 -5.05 -14.37
N ARG A 107 -5.44 -4.48 -15.24
CA ARG A 107 -5.71 -4.50 -16.68
C ARG A 107 -5.87 -5.92 -17.21
N LEU A 108 -5.00 -6.85 -16.81
CA LEU A 108 -5.09 -8.26 -17.20
C LEU A 108 -6.42 -8.88 -16.75
N LYS A 109 -6.80 -8.68 -15.48
CA LYS A 109 -8.06 -9.22 -14.93
C LYS A 109 -9.29 -8.63 -15.62
N VAL A 110 -9.32 -7.33 -15.87
CA VAL A 110 -10.46 -6.65 -16.51
C VAL A 110 -10.55 -6.98 -17.99
N MET A 111 -9.46 -6.83 -18.75
CA MET A 111 -9.51 -6.87 -20.21
C MET A 111 -9.37 -8.28 -20.79
N GLN A 112 -8.61 -9.17 -20.15
CA GLN A 112 -8.36 -10.51 -20.67
C GLN A 112 -9.17 -11.58 -19.94
N MET A 113 -9.32 -11.45 -18.63
CA MET A 113 -10.02 -12.44 -17.81
C MET A 113 -11.49 -12.08 -17.57
N HIS A 114 -11.92 -10.87 -17.99
CA HIS A 114 -13.29 -10.34 -17.83
C HIS A 114 -13.80 -10.43 -16.37
N LYS A 115 -12.91 -10.22 -15.39
CA LYS A 115 -13.26 -10.28 -13.97
C LYS A 115 -13.87 -8.96 -13.49
N GLY A 116 -14.91 -9.08 -12.65
CA GLY A 116 -15.51 -7.94 -11.95
C GLY A 116 -14.61 -7.39 -10.84
N PHE A 117 -15.04 -6.29 -10.21
CA PHE A 117 -14.34 -5.72 -9.07
C PHE A 117 -14.28 -6.74 -7.92
N THR A 118 -15.43 -7.31 -7.55
CA THR A 118 -15.58 -8.30 -6.47
C THR A 118 -15.84 -9.70 -7.03
N GLY A 119 -15.79 -10.70 -6.15
CA GLY A 119 -16.09 -12.09 -6.48
C GLY A 119 -14.84 -12.94 -6.73
N GLU A 120 -15.06 -14.17 -7.23
CA GLU A 120 -13.95 -15.13 -7.43
C GLU A 120 -12.94 -14.61 -8.46
N GLY A 121 -11.75 -14.29 -8.00
CA GLY A 121 -10.67 -13.72 -8.83
C GLY A 121 -10.90 -12.25 -9.20
N GLY A 122 -11.78 -11.53 -8.51
CA GLY A 122 -11.96 -10.08 -8.66
C GLY A 122 -10.68 -9.29 -8.45
N TRP A 123 -10.68 -8.02 -8.85
CA TRP A 123 -9.48 -7.17 -8.78
C TRP A 123 -9.46 -6.21 -7.59
N GLU A 124 -10.39 -6.38 -6.63
CA GLU A 124 -10.47 -5.60 -5.40
C GLU A 124 -9.17 -5.65 -4.57
N PHE A 125 -8.52 -6.82 -4.56
CA PHE A 125 -7.26 -7.00 -3.84
C PHE A 125 -6.11 -6.21 -4.48
N GLU A 126 -5.97 -6.27 -5.81
CA GLU A 126 -4.98 -5.47 -6.54
C GLU A 126 -5.23 -3.97 -6.39
N PHE A 127 -6.51 -3.57 -6.35
CA PHE A 127 -6.88 -2.17 -6.10
C PHE A 127 -6.45 -1.70 -4.71
N LEU A 128 -6.67 -2.51 -3.68
CA LEU A 128 -6.24 -2.18 -2.32
C LEU A 128 -4.72 -2.04 -2.22
N LEU A 129 -3.98 -2.96 -2.84
CA LEU A 129 -2.52 -2.88 -2.90
C LEU A 129 -2.02 -1.67 -3.70
N LEU A 130 -2.71 -1.31 -4.79
CA LEU A 130 -2.42 -0.11 -5.56
C LEU A 130 -2.56 1.15 -4.70
N VAL A 131 -3.66 1.28 -3.97
CA VAL A 131 -3.90 2.42 -3.06
C VAL A 131 -2.84 2.47 -1.96
N GLY A 132 -2.50 1.31 -1.38
CA GLY A 132 -1.42 1.22 -0.38
C GLY A 132 -0.05 1.63 -0.94
N ALA A 133 0.28 1.21 -2.16
CA ALA A 133 1.51 1.61 -2.84
C ALA A 133 1.54 3.11 -3.17
N ILE A 134 0.42 3.69 -3.61
CA ILE A 134 0.29 5.14 -3.82
C ILE A 134 0.53 5.90 -2.51
N ALA A 135 -0.06 5.44 -1.41
CA ALA A 135 0.15 6.04 -0.10
C ALA A 135 1.64 6.01 0.30
N LEU A 136 2.33 4.87 0.12
CA LEU A 136 3.78 4.75 0.39
C LEU A 136 4.64 5.61 -0.52
N LEU A 137 4.26 5.79 -1.77
CA LEU A 137 4.97 6.66 -2.71
C LEU A 137 4.98 8.12 -2.24
N PHE A 138 3.84 8.63 -1.80
CA PHE A 138 3.70 10.03 -1.41
C PHE A 138 4.08 10.31 0.05
N LEU A 139 3.78 9.40 0.97
CA LEU A 139 4.06 9.58 2.39
C LEU A 139 5.47 9.12 2.79
N GLY A 140 6.11 8.31 1.95
CA GLY A 140 7.44 7.78 2.21
C GLY A 140 7.45 6.64 3.23
N ALA A 141 8.64 6.36 3.74
CA ALA A 141 8.88 5.20 4.60
C ALA A 141 8.65 5.45 6.11
N GLY A 142 8.51 6.72 6.55
CA GLY A 142 8.34 7.09 7.97
C GLY A 142 9.63 6.97 8.79
N LYS A 143 9.53 7.25 10.10
CA LYS A 143 10.70 7.30 11.01
C LYS A 143 11.43 5.96 11.17
N PHE A 144 10.70 4.86 11.07
CA PHE A 144 11.23 3.50 11.29
C PHE A 144 11.83 2.90 10.01
N ALA A 145 12.41 3.72 9.15
CA ALA A 145 12.94 3.32 7.86
C ALA A 145 14.47 3.30 7.83
N LEU A 146 15.07 2.33 7.14
CA LEU A 146 16.50 2.30 6.88
C LEU A 146 16.97 3.48 6.01
N ASP A 147 16.11 3.98 5.10
CA ASP A 147 16.41 5.16 4.28
C ASP A 147 16.81 6.35 5.16
N ARG A 148 16.13 6.53 6.29
CA ARG A 148 16.41 7.63 7.22
C ARG A 148 17.74 7.48 7.93
N LEU A 149 18.13 6.25 8.23
CA LEU A 149 19.42 5.96 8.87
C LEU A 149 20.60 6.12 7.89
N LEU A 150 20.40 5.71 6.62
CA LEU A 150 21.44 5.66 5.62
C LEU A 150 21.61 6.99 4.87
N PHE A 151 20.50 7.64 4.52
CA PHE A 151 20.50 8.83 3.66
C PHE A 151 20.17 10.13 4.42
N ARG A 152 19.83 10.05 5.70
CA ARG A 152 19.43 11.20 6.56
C ARG A 152 18.28 12.06 5.99
N ILE A 153 17.36 11.43 5.23
CA ILE A 153 16.17 12.04 4.61
C ILE A 153 14.90 11.69 5.41
#